data_423505d6e26c2d3734ab953c640ff8eb
#
_entry.id   423505d6e26c2d3734ab953c640ff8eb
#
_cell.length_a   1.000
_cell.length_b   1.000
_cell.length_c   1.000
_cell.angle_alpha   90.00
_cell.angle_beta   90.00
_cell.angle_gamma   90.00
#
_symmetry.space_group_name_H-M   'P 1'
#
loop_
_entity.id
_entity.type
_entity.pdbx_description
1 polymer ?
#
loop_
_entity_poly.entity_id
_entity_poly.type
_entity_poly.pdbx_seq_one_letter_code
_entity_poly.pdbx_strand_id
1 'polypeptide(L)'
;MKTLLKNRELSAFFAIVALFAVLVALNPAYFSLQTLAMIFASSQILCLLALGATLVMLTRNIDVSVGSTVGLSAIAVGVALNNGYGLATAIAFALAIGALAGAFNGLLVVGLRIPAIVATLGTLGLYRGVMLLWTGGKWIEGLPDSLKSLSEPLFIGVSPLGWLVLALLLAGAWLLSSTASGRDFYAVGDNLAAARQLGVAVNRTRMLAFTLNGMLAACAGIVFAAQIGFVPNQTGSGLEMKAIAACVLGGISLLGGTGTLLGAFFGAFFLTQIDTVLVLFRLPAWWNDFIAGLVLLGVLVLVLSFIHLSEP
;
A
#
# COMPACT_ATOMS: atom_id res chain seq x y z
N MET A 1 -12.66 9.63 -26.85
CA MET A 1 -11.27 9.74 -26.39
C MET A 1 -11.08 10.80 -25.30
N LYS A 2 -11.60 12.04 -25.42
CA LYS A 2 -11.48 13.08 -24.38
C LYS A 2 -12.13 12.75 -23.03
N THR A 3 -13.22 11.98 -23.00
CA THR A 3 -13.91 11.55 -21.76
C THR A 3 -13.20 10.41 -21.02
N LEU A 4 -12.48 9.54 -21.73
CA LEU A 4 -11.70 8.44 -21.14
C LEU A 4 -10.45 8.98 -20.40
N LEU A 5 -9.80 10.01 -20.92
CA LEU A 5 -8.64 10.65 -20.29
C LEU A 5 -9.03 11.48 -19.05
N LYS A 6 -10.30 11.82 -18.88
CA LYS A 6 -10.81 12.56 -17.72
C LYS A 6 -11.02 11.67 -16.49
N ASN A 7 -11.12 10.35 -16.69
CA ASN A 7 -11.35 9.37 -15.64
C ASN A 7 -10.06 8.55 -15.40
N ARG A 8 -9.23 9.01 -14.45
CA ARG A 8 -7.89 8.44 -14.17
C ARG A 8 -7.93 6.95 -13.82
N GLU A 9 -9.00 6.47 -13.20
CA GLU A 9 -9.21 5.03 -12.91
C GLU A 9 -9.33 4.20 -14.19
N LEU A 10 -10.11 4.68 -15.15
CA LEU A 10 -10.24 4.03 -16.44
C LEU A 10 -8.93 4.02 -17.21
N SER A 11 -8.13 5.10 -17.10
CA SER A 11 -6.81 5.16 -17.71
C SER A 11 -5.87 4.12 -17.10
N ALA A 12 -5.86 3.97 -15.76
CA ALA A 12 -5.06 2.95 -15.07
C ALA A 12 -5.52 1.53 -15.47
N PHE A 13 -6.82 1.29 -15.51
CA PHE A 13 -7.37 0.00 -15.95
C PHE A 13 -6.96 -0.33 -17.40
N PHE A 14 -7.10 0.61 -18.34
CA PHE A 14 -6.69 0.38 -19.72
C PHE A 14 -5.18 0.19 -19.87
N ALA A 15 -4.37 0.85 -19.05
CA ALA A 15 -2.92 0.63 -19.02
C ALA A 15 -2.58 -0.81 -18.57
N ILE A 16 -3.29 -1.33 -17.57
CA ILE A 16 -3.16 -2.73 -17.14
C ILE A 16 -3.52 -3.68 -18.27
N VAL A 17 -4.66 -3.47 -18.91
CA VAL A 17 -5.13 -4.32 -20.02
C VAL A 17 -4.15 -4.28 -21.19
N ALA A 18 -3.65 -3.08 -21.54
CA ALA A 18 -2.67 -2.93 -22.61
C ALA A 18 -1.35 -3.64 -22.29
N LEU A 19 -0.83 -3.46 -21.07
CA LEU A 19 0.40 -4.14 -20.64
C LEU A 19 0.21 -5.67 -20.63
N PHE A 20 -0.94 -6.15 -20.12
CA PHE A 20 -1.27 -7.57 -20.13
C PHE A 20 -1.36 -8.12 -21.57
N ALA A 21 -1.99 -7.39 -22.49
CA ALA A 21 -2.06 -7.78 -23.90
C ALA A 21 -0.66 -7.88 -24.54
N VAL A 22 0.25 -6.95 -24.22
CA VAL A 22 1.65 -7.03 -24.67
C VAL A 22 2.34 -8.28 -24.10
N LEU A 23 2.16 -8.59 -22.82
CA LEU A 23 2.73 -9.80 -22.19
C LEU A 23 2.21 -11.08 -22.84
N VAL A 24 0.92 -11.16 -23.12
CA VAL A 24 0.30 -12.30 -23.82
C VAL A 24 0.83 -12.42 -25.26
N ALA A 25 1.03 -11.30 -25.97
CA ALA A 25 1.59 -11.29 -27.31
C ALA A 25 3.05 -11.77 -27.33
N LEU A 26 3.82 -11.45 -26.29
CA LEU A 26 5.21 -11.91 -26.14
C LEU A 26 5.30 -13.37 -25.71
N ASN A 27 4.38 -13.83 -24.88
CA ASN A 27 4.30 -15.20 -24.41
C ASN A 27 2.83 -15.59 -24.11
N PRO A 28 2.18 -16.37 -25.02
CA PRO A 28 0.79 -16.80 -24.85
C PRO A 28 0.47 -17.55 -23.55
N ALA A 29 1.49 -18.13 -22.87
CA ALA A 29 1.31 -18.77 -21.57
C ALA A 29 0.84 -17.81 -20.46
N TYR A 30 1.01 -16.49 -20.67
CA TYR A 30 0.47 -15.47 -19.75
C TYR A 30 -1.06 -15.43 -19.75
N PHE A 31 -1.71 -15.90 -20.80
CA PHE A 31 -3.18 -16.02 -20.85
C PHE A 31 -3.64 -17.32 -20.18
N SER A 32 -3.39 -17.42 -18.88
CA SER A 32 -3.88 -18.55 -18.07
C SER A 32 -4.40 -18.03 -16.72
N LEU A 33 -5.40 -18.73 -16.18
CA LEU A 33 -5.95 -18.43 -14.85
C LEU A 33 -4.86 -18.51 -13.77
N GLN A 34 -3.94 -19.46 -13.92
CA GLN A 34 -2.82 -19.64 -13.01
C GLN A 34 -1.88 -18.42 -13.00
N THR A 35 -1.55 -17.89 -14.17
CA THR A 35 -0.71 -16.69 -14.28
C THR A 35 -1.39 -15.46 -13.69
N LEU A 36 -2.68 -15.28 -13.96
CA LEU A 36 -3.46 -14.18 -13.36
C LEU A 36 -3.48 -14.27 -11.84
N ALA A 37 -3.70 -15.48 -11.31
CA ALA A 37 -3.66 -15.72 -9.86
C ALA A 37 -2.28 -15.44 -9.26
N MET A 38 -1.17 -15.80 -9.94
CA MET A 38 0.19 -15.49 -9.51
C MET A 38 0.47 -13.98 -9.52
N ILE A 39 0.07 -13.26 -10.58
CA ILE A 39 0.23 -11.80 -10.65
C ILE A 39 -0.56 -11.13 -9.51
N PHE A 40 -1.78 -11.59 -9.27
CA PHE A 40 -2.58 -11.08 -8.15
C PHE A 40 -1.93 -11.40 -6.79
N ALA A 41 -1.42 -12.62 -6.58
CA ALA A 41 -0.71 -12.98 -5.36
C ALA A 41 0.50 -12.06 -5.11
N SER A 42 1.31 -11.78 -6.14
CA SER A 42 2.45 -10.88 -6.04
C SER A 42 2.03 -9.42 -5.78
N SER A 43 0.84 -9.00 -6.22
CA SER A 43 0.35 -7.63 -6.04
C SER A 43 -0.25 -7.35 -4.66
N GLN A 44 -0.58 -8.37 -3.87
CA GLN A 44 -1.32 -8.24 -2.61
C GLN A 44 -0.66 -7.27 -1.62
N ILE A 45 0.66 -7.35 -1.47
CA ILE A 45 1.43 -6.49 -0.56
C ILE A 45 1.30 -5.03 -0.98
N LEU A 46 1.57 -4.74 -2.24
CA LEU A 46 1.52 -3.38 -2.76
C LEU A 46 0.09 -2.84 -2.81
N CYS A 47 -0.91 -3.68 -3.09
CA CYS A 47 -2.33 -3.32 -3.01
C CYS A 47 -2.73 -2.87 -1.59
N LEU A 48 -2.37 -3.63 -0.55
CA LEU A 48 -2.65 -3.27 0.83
C LEU A 48 -2.01 -1.93 1.22
N LEU A 49 -0.75 -1.71 0.81
CA LEU A 49 -0.05 -0.46 1.06
C LEU A 49 -0.68 0.71 0.30
N ALA A 50 -1.09 0.52 -0.94
CA ALA A 50 -1.77 1.54 -1.72
C ALA A 50 -3.14 1.91 -1.14
N LEU A 51 -3.89 0.92 -0.61
CA LEU A 51 -5.14 1.19 0.09
C LEU A 51 -4.91 2.07 1.33
N GLY A 52 -3.91 1.74 2.15
CA GLY A 52 -3.55 2.50 3.35
C GLY A 52 -3.03 3.90 3.02
N ALA A 53 -2.07 3.99 2.09
CA ALA A 53 -1.50 5.25 1.66
C ALA A 53 -2.58 6.18 1.06
N THR A 54 -3.57 5.64 0.34
CA THR A 54 -4.72 6.43 -0.16
C THR A 54 -5.45 7.16 0.97
N LEU A 55 -5.74 6.48 2.09
CA LEU A 55 -6.43 7.10 3.22
C LEU A 55 -5.64 8.30 3.79
N VAL A 56 -4.33 8.15 3.89
CA VAL A 56 -3.45 9.22 4.37
C VAL A 56 -3.37 10.35 3.35
N MET A 57 -3.17 10.03 2.06
CA MET A 57 -3.05 11.00 0.99
C MET A 57 -4.34 11.80 0.78
N LEU A 58 -5.52 11.16 0.89
CA LEU A 58 -6.79 11.86 0.84
C LEU A 58 -6.88 12.97 1.91
N THR A 59 -6.21 12.85 3.05
CA THR A 59 -6.18 13.87 4.12
C THR A 59 -5.02 14.86 4.01
N ARG A 60 -4.40 15.03 2.85
CA ARG A 60 -3.23 15.91 2.59
C ARG A 60 -1.98 15.52 3.38
N ASN A 61 -1.78 14.24 3.63
CA ASN A 61 -0.58 13.75 4.31
C ASN A 61 0.08 12.68 3.47
N ILE A 62 1.36 12.45 3.73
CA ILE A 62 2.14 11.36 3.14
C ILE A 62 2.81 10.63 4.28
N ASP A 63 2.70 9.30 4.28
CA ASP A 63 3.38 8.45 5.25
C ASP A 63 4.46 7.63 4.54
N VAL A 64 5.71 7.99 4.81
CA VAL A 64 6.88 7.31 4.23
C VAL A 64 7.32 6.12 5.10
N SER A 65 6.77 5.95 6.31
CA SER A 65 7.17 4.89 7.23
C SER A 65 6.51 3.53 6.96
N VAL A 66 5.56 3.47 6.01
CA VAL A 66 4.77 2.25 5.75
C VAL A 66 5.63 1.04 5.45
N GLY A 67 6.74 1.18 4.71
CA GLY A 67 7.64 0.07 4.41
C GLY A 67 8.30 -0.50 5.67
N SER A 68 8.76 0.35 6.59
CA SER A 68 9.30 -0.12 7.87
C SER A 68 8.22 -0.69 8.79
N THR A 69 6.98 -0.21 8.70
CA THR A 69 5.83 -0.79 9.42
C THR A 69 5.50 -2.21 8.91
N VAL A 70 5.58 -2.45 7.59
CA VAL A 70 5.49 -3.81 7.01
C VAL A 70 6.52 -4.73 7.65
N GLY A 71 7.79 -4.32 7.64
CA GLY A 71 8.87 -5.13 8.19
C GLY A 71 8.72 -5.39 9.69
N LEU A 72 8.38 -4.35 10.47
CA LEU A 72 8.16 -4.47 11.90
C LEU A 72 7.02 -5.46 12.23
N SER A 73 5.92 -5.39 11.46
CA SER A 73 4.77 -6.29 11.65
C SER A 73 5.06 -7.72 11.17
N ALA A 74 5.83 -7.88 10.08
CA ALA A 74 6.30 -9.19 9.62
C ALA A 74 7.21 -9.86 10.67
N ILE A 75 8.12 -9.12 11.29
CA ILE A 75 8.93 -9.61 12.40
C ILE A 75 8.05 -9.96 13.60
N ALA A 76 7.06 -9.13 13.92
CA ALA A 76 6.17 -9.38 15.06
C ALA A 76 5.40 -10.69 14.92
N VAL A 77 4.80 -10.97 13.75
CA VAL A 77 4.11 -12.25 13.52
C VAL A 77 5.10 -13.41 13.56
N GLY A 78 6.28 -13.27 12.95
CA GLY A 78 7.28 -14.33 12.92
C GLY A 78 7.84 -14.66 14.31
N VAL A 79 8.21 -13.65 15.08
CA VAL A 79 8.71 -13.83 16.47
C VAL A 79 7.62 -14.45 17.35
N ALA A 80 6.38 -14.01 17.25
CA ALA A 80 5.27 -14.58 18.02
C ALA A 80 5.07 -16.07 17.71
N LEU A 81 5.08 -16.46 16.44
CA LEU A 81 4.95 -17.86 16.01
C LEU A 81 6.13 -18.72 16.48
N ASN A 82 7.36 -18.23 16.34
CA ASN A 82 8.55 -18.96 16.76
C ASN A 82 8.64 -19.12 18.29
N ASN A 83 7.97 -18.24 19.05
CA ASN A 83 7.81 -18.40 20.50
C ASN A 83 6.63 -19.31 20.91
N GLY A 84 5.99 -19.99 19.94
CA GLY A 84 4.93 -20.96 20.19
C GLY A 84 3.54 -20.35 20.41
N TYR A 85 3.33 -19.06 20.14
CA TYR A 85 1.99 -18.48 20.17
C TYR A 85 1.15 -18.99 18.98
N GLY A 86 -0.15 -19.17 19.19
CA GLY A 86 -1.08 -19.58 18.14
C GLY A 86 -1.19 -18.53 17.02
N LEU A 87 -1.54 -18.99 15.82
CA LEU A 87 -1.62 -18.16 14.62
C LEU A 87 -2.50 -16.90 14.80
N ALA A 88 -3.69 -17.05 15.40
CA ALA A 88 -4.59 -15.92 15.64
C ALA A 88 -3.98 -14.87 16.57
N THR A 89 -3.29 -15.30 17.63
CA THR A 89 -2.59 -14.41 18.57
C THR A 89 -1.45 -13.68 17.89
N ALA A 90 -0.66 -14.39 17.08
CA ALA A 90 0.46 -13.79 16.33
C ALA A 90 -0.03 -12.75 15.31
N ILE A 91 -1.12 -13.03 14.58
CA ILE A 91 -1.75 -12.08 13.67
C ILE A 91 -2.27 -10.86 14.43
N ALA A 92 -3.01 -11.06 15.54
CA ALA A 92 -3.53 -9.95 16.33
C ALA A 92 -2.41 -9.07 16.90
N PHE A 93 -1.29 -9.67 17.32
CA PHE A 93 -0.12 -8.95 17.81
C PHE A 93 0.53 -8.10 16.69
N ALA A 94 0.72 -8.66 15.50
CA ALA A 94 1.25 -7.91 14.35
C ALA A 94 0.34 -6.74 13.95
N LEU A 95 -0.98 -6.96 13.93
CA LEU A 95 -1.96 -5.90 13.64
C LEU A 95 -1.94 -4.80 14.72
N ALA A 96 -1.81 -5.17 15.99
CA ALA A 96 -1.71 -4.21 17.08
C ALA A 96 -0.44 -3.34 16.93
N ILE A 97 0.70 -3.94 16.58
CA ILE A 97 1.96 -3.21 16.33
C ILE A 97 1.79 -2.24 15.17
N GLY A 98 1.19 -2.66 14.05
CA GLY A 98 0.94 -1.76 12.93
C GLY A 98 -0.03 -0.63 13.27
N ALA A 99 -1.11 -0.93 14.01
CA ALA A 99 -2.05 0.08 14.50
C ALA A 99 -1.36 1.10 15.42
N LEU A 100 -0.52 0.64 16.34
CA LEU A 100 0.25 1.52 17.24
C LEU A 100 1.26 2.37 16.48
N ALA A 101 1.97 1.80 15.51
CA ALA A 101 2.90 2.54 14.66
C ALA A 101 2.18 3.64 13.87
N GLY A 102 1.05 3.30 13.25
CA GLY A 102 0.22 4.30 12.55
C GLY A 102 -0.37 5.34 13.50
N ALA A 103 -0.87 4.95 14.66
CA ALA A 103 -1.39 5.86 15.67
C ALA A 103 -0.30 6.80 16.21
N PHE A 104 0.93 6.30 16.39
CA PHE A 104 2.07 7.12 16.77
C PHE A 104 2.40 8.17 15.71
N ASN A 105 2.43 7.80 14.43
CA ASN A 105 2.55 8.78 13.33
C ASN A 105 1.42 9.82 13.36
N GLY A 106 0.18 9.36 13.53
CA GLY A 106 -0.96 10.25 13.69
C GLY A 106 -0.80 11.22 14.86
N LEU A 107 -0.28 10.75 16.02
CA LEU A 107 0.00 11.58 17.17
C LEU A 107 1.05 12.65 16.88
N LEU A 108 2.16 12.30 16.21
CA LEU A 108 3.21 13.24 15.82
C LEU A 108 2.66 14.31 14.87
N VAL A 109 1.86 13.92 13.89
CA VAL A 109 1.34 14.83 12.86
C VAL A 109 0.18 15.68 13.37
N VAL A 110 -0.77 15.07 14.08
CA VAL A 110 -2.00 15.75 14.52
C VAL A 110 -1.83 16.39 15.90
N GLY A 111 -1.22 15.66 16.83
CA GLY A 111 -1.02 16.11 18.21
C GLY A 111 0.10 17.15 18.33
N LEU A 112 1.29 16.80 17.83
CA LEU A 112 2.48 17.66 17.89
C LEU A 112 2.60 18.64 16.68
N ARG A 113 1.72 18.50 15.68
CA ARG A 113 1.67 19.35 14.46
C ARG A 113 2.96 19.32 13.64
N ILE A 114 3.70 18.20 13.68
CA ILE A 114 4.89 18.01 12.86
C ILE A 114 4.43 17.75 11.40
N PRO A 115 5.07 18.33 10.38
CA PRO A 115 4.76 18.00 8.99
C PRO A 115 4.86 16.49 8.74
N ALA A 116 3.86 15.89 8.06
CA ALA A 116 3.73 14.44 7.95
C ALA A 116 4.98 13.76 7.37
N ILE A 117 5.55 14.32 6.29
CA ILE A 117 6.76 13.78 5.66
C ILE A 117 7.92 13.76 6.67
N VAL A 118 8.10 14.83 7.46
CA VAL A 118 9.21 14.91 8.43
C VAL A 118 9.01 13.91 9.57
N ALA A 119 7.79 13.82 10.11
CA ALA A 119 7.46 12.86 11.16
C ALA A 119 7.68 11.41 10.67
N THR A 120 7.17 11.08 9.47
CA THR A 120 7.21 9.71 8.95
C THR A 120 8.58 9.30 8.41
N LEU A 121 9.42 10.23 7.96
CA LEU A 121 10.84 9.96 7.72
C LEU A 121 11.59 9.61 9.02
N GLY A 122 11.29 10.32 10.11
CA GLY A 122 11.86 10.01 11.42
C GLY A 122 11.42 8.62 11.92
N THR A 123 10.11 8.32 11.81
CA THR A 123 9.58 7.02 12.24
C THR A 123 9.96 5.87 11.30
N LEU A 124 10.21 6.12 10.02
CA LEU A 124 10.82 5.14 9.11
C LEU A 124 12.15 4.64 9.68
N GLY A 125 13.04 5.55 10.05
CA GLY A 125 14.31 5.19 10.68
C GLY A 125 14.14 4.53 12.04
N LEU A 126 13.23 5.06 12.89
CA LEU A 126 12.92 4.51 14.20
C LEU A 126 12.42 3.06 14.11
N TYR A 127 11.41 2.78 13.28
CA TYR A 127 10.86 1.44 13.14
C TYR A 127 11.87 0.46 12.54
N ARG A 128 12.68 0.93 11.58
CA ARG A 128 13.80 0.13 11.03
C ARG A 128 14.82 -0.20 12.12
N GLY A 129 15.17 0.77 12.96
CA GLY A 129 16.04 0.56 14.11
C GLY A 129 15.48 -0.44 15.12
N VAL A 130 14.19 -0.31 15.48
CA VAL A 130 13.50 -1.27 16.36
C VAL A 130 13.52 -2.68 15.79
N MET A 131 13.30 -2.85 14.47
CA MET A 131 13.40 -4.17 13.81
C MET A 131 14.79 -4.81 14.05
N LEU A 132 15.85 -4.05 13.81
CA LEU A 132 17.23 -4.53 13.97
C LEU A 132 17.58 -4.82 15.43
N LEU A 133 17.15 -3.96 16.35
CA LEU A 133 17.37 -4.19 17.80
C LEU A 133 16.63 -5.42 18.29
N TRP A 134 15.38 -5.62 17.85
CA TRP A 134 14.54 -6.75 18.27
C TRP A 134 15.08 -8.09 17.77
N THR A 135 15.59 -8.14 16.55
CA THR A 135 16.09 -9.36 15.92
C THR A 135 17.60 -9.58 16.11
N GLY A 136 18.32 -8.58 16.64
CA GLY A 136 19.79 -8.59 16.64
C GLY A 136 20.37 -8.59 15.23
N GLY A 137 19.63 -8.02 14.26
CA GLY A 137 20.01 -7.99 12.84
C GLY A 137 19.86 -9.33 12.11
N LYS A 138 19.32 -10.37 12.76
CA LYS A 138 19.11 -11.69 12.17
C LYS A 138 17.78 -11.76 11.40
N TRP A 139 17.69 -12.68 10.46
CA TRP A 139 16.45 -13.04 9.80
C TRP A 139 15.57 -13.88 10.72
N ILE A 140 14.26 -13.79 10.58
CA ILE A 140 13.32 -14.67 11.24
C ILE A 140 13.01 -15.81 10.29
N GLU A 141 13.53 -16.98 10.59
CA GLU A 141 13.39 -18.20 9.78
C GLU A 141 12.47 -19.20 10.47
N GLY A 142 12.14 -20.31 9.78
CA GLY A 142 11.39 -21.41 10.38
C GLY A 142 9.92 -21.10 10.65
N LEU A 143 9.30 -20.21 9.86
CA LEU A 143 7.89 -19.90 10.01
C LEU A 143 7.03 -21.14 9.77
N PRO A 144 6.00 -21.40 10.61
CA PRO A 144 5.20 -22.62 10.56
C PRO A 144 4.30 -22.66 9.30
N ASP A 145 3.97 -23.86 8.86
CA ASP A 145 3.11 -24.08 7.68
C ASP A 145 1.70 -23.53 7.88
N SER A 146 1.24 -23.39 9.12
CA SER A 146 -0.03 -22.72 9.42
C SER A 146 -0.11 -21.26 8.95
N LEU A 147 1.03 -20.55 8.89
CA LEU A 147 1.07 -19.20 8.31
C LEU A 147 1.18 -19.28 6.78
N LYS A 148 2.04 -20.16 6.25
CA LYS A 148 2.28 -20.30 4.81
C LYS A 148 1.02 -20.73 4.06
N SER A 149 0.21 -21.62 4.65
CA SER A 149 -1.06 -22.08 4.07
C SER A 149 -2.06 -20.95 3.81
N LEU A 150 -1.97 -19.82 4.53
CA LEU A 150 -2.79 -18.64 4.25
C LEU A 150 -2.47 -18.00 2.89
N SER A 151 -1.28 -18.23 2.34
CA SER A 151 -0.87 -17.73 1.02
C SER A 151 -1.06 -18.76 -0.10
N GLU A 152 -1.39 -20.00 0.23
CA GLU A 152 -1.61 -21.05 -0.77
C GLU A 152 -2.97 -20.87 -1.48
N PRO A 153 -3.04 -21.14 -2.79
CA PRO A 153 -4.29 -21.07 -3.55
C PRO A 153 -5.36 -22.00 -2.99
N LEU A 154 -6.55 -21.48 -2.68
CA LEU A 154 -7.66 -22.25 -2.13
C LEU A 154 -8.85 -22.30 -3.10
N PHE A 155 -9.45 -21.16 -3.41
CA PHE A 155 -10.65 -21.06 -4.23
C PHE A 155 -10.39 -20.22 -5.48
N ILE A 156 -10.68 -20.77 -6.66
CA ILE A 156 -10.43 -20.14 -7.98
C ILE A 156 -8.96 -19.67 -8.14
N GLY A 157 -8.00 -20.38 -7.54
CA GLY A 157 -6.59 -20.04 -7.58
C GLY A 157 -6.18 -18.86 -6.70
N VAL A 158 -7.10 -18.32 -5.89
CA VAL A 158 -6.86 -17.18 -4.98
C VAL A 158 -6.68 -17.71 -3.55
N SER A 159 -5.63 -17.21 -2.87
CA SER A 159 -5.34 -17.57 -1.48
C SER A 159 -6.33 -16.92 -0.51
N PRO A 160 -6.46 -17.44 0.73
CA PRO A 160 -7.22 -16.78 1.80
C PRO A 160 -6.83 -15.31 2.01
N LEU A 161 -5.54 -15.01 1.99
CA LEU A 161 -5.04 -13.63 2.09
C LEU A 161 -5.43 -12.78 0.87
N GLY A 162 -5.48 -13.37 -0.33
CA GLY A 162 -5.98 -12.67 -1.52
C GLY A 162 -7.45 -12.28 -1.40
N TRP A 163 -8.29 -13.18 -0.88
CA TRP A 163 -9.70 -12.87 -0.59
C TRP A 163 -9.84 -11.79 0.48
N LEU A 164 -8.97 -11.79 1.49
CA LEU A 164 -8.93 -10.72 2.49
C LEU A 164 -8.58 -9.36 1.84
N VAL A 165 -7.60 -9.31 0.92
CA VAL A 165 -7.26 -8.07 0.20
C VAL A 165 -8.45 -7.54 -0.60
N LEU A 166 -9.15 -8.41 -1.32
CA LEU A 166 -10.36 -8.03 -2.06
C LEU A 166 -11.48 -7.56 -1.13
N ALA A 167 -11.68 -8.23 -0.01
CA ALA A 167 -12.67 -7.82 1.00
C ALA A 167 -12.35 -6.44 1.59
N LEU A 168 -11.08 -6.18 1.92
CA LEU A 168 -10.62 -4.88 2.43
C LEU A 168 -10.76 -3.77 1.37
N LEU A 169 -10.47 -4.06 0.09
CA LEU A 169 -10.71 -3.14 -1.01
C LEU A 169 -12.19 -2.76 -1.13
N LEU A 170 -13.07 -3.76 -1.17
CA LEU A 170 -14.51 -3.52 -1.32
C LEU A 170 -15.10 -2.82 -0.10
N ALA A 171 -14.72 -3.24 1.10
CA ALA A 171 -15.16 -2.61 2.34
C ALA A 171 -14.67 -1.15 2.44
N GLY A 172 -13.40 -0.89 2.10
CA GLY A 172 -12.83 0.45 2.09
C GLY A 172 -13.48 1.34 1.02
N ALA A 173 -13.69 0.82 -0.19
CA ALA A 173 -14.37 1.55 -1.26
C ALA A 173 -15.81 1.90 -0.88
N TRP A 174 -16.55 0.96 -0.29
CA TRP A 174 -17.89 1.21 0.24
C TRP A 174 -17.87 2.24 1.38
N LEU A 175 -16.93 2.12 2.32
CA LEU A 175 -16.78 3.06 3.44
C LEU A 175 -16.54 4.48 2.92
N LEU A 176 -15.61 4.67 2.01
CA LEU A 176 -15.28 6.00 1.47
C LEU A 176 -16.42 6.60 0.63
N SER A 177 -17.13 5.79 -0.15
CA SER A 177 -18.20 6.28 -1.05
C SER A 177 -19.55 6.47 -0.35
N SER A 178 -19.88 5.63 0.64
CA SER A 178 -21.25 5.50 1.13
C SER A 178 -21.45 6.02 2.55
N THR A 179 -20.36 6.22 3.34
CA THR A 179 -20.48 6.64 4.74
C THR A 179 -20.16 8.12 4.95
N ALA A 180 -20.69 8.70 6.04
CA ALA A 180 -20.34 10.06 6.46
C ALA A 180 -18.85 10.17 6.78
N SER A 181 -18.31 9.21 7.55
CA SER A 181 -16.89 9.16 7.89
C SER A 181 -16.01 9.06 6.64
N GLY A 182 -16.44 8.35 5.60
CA GLY A 182 -15.71 8.30 4.33
C GLY A 182 -15.65 9.65 3.63
N ARG A 183 -16.77 10.37 3.59
CA ARG A 183 -16.81 11.73 3.02
C ARG A 183 -15.91 12.72 3.77
N ASP A 184 -15.70 12.52 5.07
CA ASP A 184 -14.81 13.36 5.88
C ASP A 184 -13.35 13.31 5.39
N PHE A 185 -12.87 12.16 4.89
CA PHE A 185 -11.52 12.06 4.31
C PHE A 185 -11.34 13.00 3.12
N TYR A 186 -12.34 13.04 2.22
CA TYR A 186 -12.32 13.91 1.06
C TYR A 186 -12.45 15.40 1.47
N ALA A 187 -13.37 15.70 2.36
CA ALA A 187 -13.60 17.08 2.85
C ALA A 187 -12.35 17.66 3.54
N VAL A 188 -11.68 16.85 4.39
CA VAL A 188 -10.42 17.24 5.05
C VAL A 188 -9.32 17.53 4.04
N GLY A 189 -9.27 16.74 2.95
CA GLY A 189 -8.28 16.91 1.90
C GLY A 189 -8.59 18.05 0.95
N ASP A 190 -9.84 18.33 0.67
CA ASP A 190 -10.23 19.39 -0.26
C ASP A 190 -9.97 20.77 0.37
N ASN A 191 -10.56 21.04 1.54
CA ASN A 191 -10.33 22.31 2.25
C ASN A 191 -10.42 22.12 3.77
N LEU A 192 -9.29 22.16 4.44
CA LEU A 192 -9.15 21.95 5.89
C LEU A 192 -9.91 23.00 6.71
N ALA A 193 -9.95 24.26 6.26
CA ALA A 193 -10.65 25.34 6.95
C ALA A 193 -12.17 25.21 6.80
N ALA A 194 -12.65 24.96 5.58
CA ALA A 194 -14.06 24.73 5.31
C ALA A 194 -14.58 23.46 6.02
N ALA A 195 -13.83 22.36 6.01
CA ALA A 195 -14.19 21.13 6.71
C ALA A 195 -14.40 21.39 8.22
N ARG A 196 -13.54 22.19 8.87
CA ARG A 196 -13.72 22.57 10.28
C ARG A 196 -14.97 23.42 10.51
N GLN A 197 -15.27 24.35 9.61
CA GLN A 197 -16.48 25.20 9.71
C GLN A 197 -17.76 24.36 9.57
N LEU A 198 -17.71 23.29 8.76
CA LEU A 198 -18.81 22.35 8.58
C LEU A 198 -18.91 21.30 9.71
N GLY A 199 -18.10 21.42 10.78
CA GLY A 199 -18.15 20.51 11.93
C GLY A 199 -17.43 19.17 11.75
N VAL A 200 -16.65 18.99 10.67
CA VAL A 200 -15.87 17.76 10.46
C VAL A 200 -14.75 17.68 11.51
N ALA A 201 -14.65 16.52 12.16
CA ALA A 201 -13.63 16.23 13.16
C ALA A 201 -12.24 15.97 12.51
N VAL A 202 -11.64 17.00 11.89
CA VAL A 202 -10.40 16.92 11.09
C VAL A 202 -9.30 16.12 11.77
N ASN A 203 -9.03 16.38 13.05
CA ASN A 203 -7.97 15.72 13.78
C ASN A 203 -8.25 14.21 13.94
N ARG A 204 -9.50 13.82 14.22
CA ARG A 204 -9.93 12.43 14.32
C ARG A 204 -9.80 11.72 12.97
N THR A 205 -10.22 12.35 11.90
CA THR A 205 -10.14 11.79 10.54
C THR A 205 -8.69 11.53 10.14
N ARG A 206 -7.78 12.50 10.38
CA ARG A 206 -6.35 12.34 10.10
C ARG A 206 -5.72 11.25 10.98
N MET A 207 -6.05 11.20 12.28
CA MET A 207 -5.58 10.16 13.18
C MET A 207 -6.01 8.77 12.71
N LEU A 208 -7.30 8.61 12.33
CA LEU A 208 -7.82 7.37 11.76
C LEU A 208 -7.10 6.98 10.45
N ALA A 209 -6.80 7.96 9.57
CA ALA A 209 -6.06 7.70 8.34
C ALA A 209 -4.71 7.03 8.62
N PHE A 210 -3.92 7.59 9.53
CA PHE A 210 -2.61 7.01 9.90
C PHE A 210 -2.74 5.66 10.59
N THR A 211 -3.70 5.50 11.51
CA THR A 211 -3.91 4.24 12.23
C THR A 211 -4.32 3.11 11.27
N LEU A 212 -5.27 3.37 10.38
CA LEU A 212 -5.71 2.39 9.38
C LEU A 212 -4.59 2.07 8.37
N ASN A 213 -3.79 3.07 7.99
CA ASN A 213 -2.62 2.85 7.14
C ASN A 213 -1.61 1.90 7.81
N GLY A 214 -1.33 2.11 9.10
CA GLY A 214 -0.46 1.21 9.86
C GLY A 214 -1.02 -0.22 9.99
N MET A 215 -2.35 -0.37 10.16
CA MET A 215 -3.00 -1.68 10.18
C MET A 215 -2.92 -2.38 8.81
N LEU A 216 -3.13 -1.66 7.71
CA LEU A 216 -3.01 -2.21 6.35
C LEU A 216 -1.55 -2.56 6.02
N ALA A 217 -0.58 -1.77 6.50
CA ALA A 217 0.83 -2.11 6.42
C ALA A 217 1.16 -3.38 7.22
N ALA A 218 0.52 -3.59 8.37
CA ALA A 218 0.66 -4.83 9.13
C ALA A 218 0.06 -6.03 8.39
N CYS A 219 -1.11 -5.88 7.78
CA CYS A 219 -1.65 -6.92 6.89
C CYS A 219 -0.67 -7.26 5.77
N ALA A 220 -0.04 -6.25 5.14
CA ALA A 220 0.99 -6.45 4.11
C ALA A 220 2.21 -7.21 4.67
N GLY A 221 2.63 -6.93 5.91
CA GLY A 221 3.70 -7.66 6.61
C GLY A 221 3.36 -9.12 6.86
N ILE A 222 2.12 -9.42 7.25
CA ILE A 222 1.63 -10.80 7.43
C ILE A 222 1.61 -11.53 6.08
N VAL A 223 1.10 -10.88 5.02
CA VAL A 223 1.12 -11.43 3.66
C VAL A 223 2.54 -11.73 3.22
N PHE A 224 3.48 -10.80 3.44
CA PHE A 224 4.89 -10.99 3.13
C PHE A 224 5.46 -12.23 3.83
N ALA A 225 5.28 -12.33 5.15
CA ALA A 225 5.79 -13.45 5.95
C ALA A 225 5.19 -14.80 5.51
N ALA A 226 3.89 -14.81 5.15
CA ALA A 226 3.20 -16.00 4.65
C ALA A 226 3.70 -16.44 3.27
N GLN A 227 3.91 -15.51 2.34
CA GLN A 227 4.33 -15.79 0.96
C GLN A 227 5.79 -16.21 0.86
N ILE A 228 6.68 -15.58 1.63
CA ILE A 228 8.13 -15.82 1.56
C ILE A 228 8.56 -16.96 2.49
N GLY A 229 7.86 -17.16 3.62
CA GLY A 229 8.17 -18.19 4.61
C GLY A 229 9.33 -17.86 5.56
N PHE A 230 9.91 -16.67 5.44
CA PHE A 230 10.90 -16.10 6.35
C PHE A 230 10.87 -14.57 6.26
N VAL A 231 11.48 -13.86 7.23
CA VAL A 231 11.47 -12.39 7.27
C VAL A 231 12.92 -11.87 7.30
N PRO A 232 13.44 -11.33 6.19
CA PRO A 232 14.72 -10.64 6.16
C PRO A 232 14.73 -9.38 7.03
N ASN A 233 15.91 -8.99 7.52
CA ASN A 233 16.08 -7.79 8.36
C ASN A 233 15.83 -6.46 7.61
N GLN A 234 15.75 -6.48 6.28
CA GLN A 234 15.43 -5.31 5.45
C GLN A 234 14.04 -5.38 4.84
N THR A 235 13.16 -6.26 5.35
CA THR A 235 11.80 -6.41 4.84
C THR A 235 11.08 -5.07 4.77
N GLY A 236 10.39 -4.82 3.68
CA GLY A 236 9.62 -3.61 3.43
C GLY A 236 10.41 -2.42 2.90
N SER A 237 11.73 -2.51 2.73
CA SER A 237 12.55 -1.42 2.18
C SER A 237 12.14 -1.11 0.74
N GLY A 238 11.93 0.19 0.42
CA GLY A 238 11.53 0.66 -0.91
C GLY A 238 10.02 0.55 -1.18
N LEU A 239 9.26 -0.19 -0.38
CA LEU A 239 7.81 -0.34 -0.58
C LEU A 239 7.06 0.97 -0.35
N GLU A 240 7.58 1.87 0.48
CA GLU A 240 7.02 3.20 0.72
C GLU A 240 6.92 4.02 -0.58
N MET A 241 7.97 4.04 -1.38
CA MET A 241 8.00 4.77 -2.65
C MET A 241 7.09 4.11 -3.69
N LYS A 242 7.08 2.78 -3.76
CA LYS A 242 6.18 2.03 -4.65
C LYS A 242 4.70 2.26 -4.29
N ALA A 243 4.36 2.31 -3.00
CA ALA A 243 2.99 2.57 -2.55
C ALA A 243 2.51 3.97 -2.96
N ILE A 244 3.35 5.00 -2.76
CA ILE A 244 3.05 6.37 -3.19
C ILE A 244 2.91 6.41 -4.72
N ALA A 245 3.84 5.82 -5.47
CA ALA A 245 3.79 5.76 -6.92
C ALA A 245 2.51 5.07 -7.42
N ALA A 246 2.12 3.96 -6.80
CA ALA A 246 0.87 3.25 -7.11
C ALA A 246 -0.37 4.14 -6.90
N CYS A 247 -0.42 4.88 -5.78
CA CYS A 247 -1.52 5.81 -5.50
C CYS A 247 -1.60 6.91 -6.55
N VAL A 248 -0.46 7.55 -6.86
CA VAL A 248 -0.41 8.67 -7.83
C VAL A 248 -0.76 8.19 -9.24
N LEU A 249 -0.24 7.04 -9.65
CA LEU A 249 -0.59 6.39 -10.91
C LEU A 249 -2.10 6.05 -10.97
N GLY A 250 -2.67 5.58 -9.86
CA GLY A 250 -4.09 5.32 -9.69
C GLY A 250 -4.98 6.56 -9.61
N GLY A 251 -4.39 7.77 -9.67
CA GLY A 251 -5.12 9.03 -9.72
C GLY A 251 -5.41 9.67 -8.36
N ILE A 252 -4.75 9.21 -7.29
CA ILE A 252 -4.82 9.87 -6.00
C ILE A 252 -4.03 11.18 -6.05
N SER A 253 -4.66 12.27 -5.63
CA SER A 253 -4.03 13.59 -5.60
C SER A 253 -3.03 13.72 -4.45
N LEU A 254 -1.82 14.19 -4.74
CA LEU A 254 -0.83 14.57 -3.71
C LEU A 254 -1.29 15.79 -2.89
N LEU A 255 -2.20 16.60 -3.44
CA LEU A 255 -2.80 17.74 -2.73
C LEU A 255 -3.99 17.33 -1.86
N GLY A 256 -4.38 16.06 -1.88
CA GLY A 256 -5.51 15.51 -1.12
C GLY A 256 -6.88 15.72 -1.78
N GLY A 257 -7.92 15.25 -1.13
CA GLY A 257 -9.33 15.49 -1.47
C GLY A 257 -9.86 14.76 -2.71
N THR A 258 -9.02 14.13 -3.51
CA THR A 258 -9.45 13.45 -4.76
C THR A 258 -8.72 12.15 -5.01
N GLY A 259 -9.45 11.18 -5.59
CA GLY A 259 -8.97 9.84 -5.90
C GLY A 259 -9.87 8.74 -5.33
N THR A 260 -9.63 7.49 -5.71
CA THR A 260 -10.41 6.35 -5.23
C THR A 260 -9.51 5.16 -4.88
N LEU A 261 -10.00 4.31 -3.97
CA LEU A 261 -9.28 3.08 -3.61
C LEU A 261 -9.14 2.11 -4.80
N LEU A 262 -10.14 2.07 -5.70
CA LEU A 262 -10.04 1.25 -6.91
C LEU A 262 -8.92 1.74 -7.83
N GLY A 263 -8.77 3.06 -7.97
CA GLY A 263 -7.67 3.63 -8.73
C GLY A 263 -6.31 3.23 -8.15
N ALA A 264 -6.13 3.38 -6.84
CA ALA A 264 -4.89 2.98 -6.15
C ALA A 264 -4.60 1.48 -6.28
N PHE A 265 -5.64 0.64 -6.18
CA PHE A 265 -5.53 -0.81 -6.40
C PHE A 265 -5.05 -1.11 -7.83
N PHE A 266 -5.63 -0.48 -8.85
CA PHE A 266 -5.18 -0.65 -10.22
C PHE A 266 -3.76 -0.13 -10.43
N GLY A 267 -3.38 0.99 -9.82
CA GLY A 267 -2.02 1.49 -9.86
C GLY A 267 -1.00 0.51 -9.25
N ALA A 268 -1.33 -0.10 -8.11
CA ALA A 268 -0.51 -1.12 -7.47
C ALA A 268 -0.38 -2.38 -8.34
N PHE A 269 -1.50 -2.83 -8.90
CA PHE A 269 -1.51 -3.98 -9.80
C PHE A 269 -0.67 -3.75 -11.06
N PHE A 270 -0.75 -2.55 -11.63
CA PHE A 270 0.06 -2.15 -12.79
C PHE A 270 1.56 -2.17 -12.49
N LEU A 271 2.00 -1.58 -11.36
CA LEU A 271 3.41 -1.60 -10.97
C LEU A 271 3.91 -3.03 -10.74
N THR A 272 3.09 -3.91 -10.16
CA THR A 272 3.45 -5.32 -9.99
C THR A 272 3.55 -6.04 -11.34
N GLN A 273 2.73 -5.71 -12.32
CA GLN A 273 2.88 -6.24 -13.67
C GLN A 273 4.22 -5.83 -14.29
N ILE A 274 4.69 -4.60 -14.05
CA ILE A 274 6.03 -4.16 -14.49
C ILE A 274 7.11 -5.04 -13.85
N ASP A 275 7.01 -5.32 -12.54
CA ASP A 275 7.93 -6.25 -11.87
C ASP A 275 7.94 -7.63 -12.57
N THR A 276 6.79 -8.12 -12.99
CA THR A 276 6.67 -9.38 -13.74
C THR A 276 7.36 -9.31 -15.12
N VAL A 277 7.23 -8.18 -15.81
CA VAL A 277 7.94 -7.94 -17.09
C VAL A 277 9.46 -8.00 -16.90
N LEU A 278 9.96 -7.36 -15.83
CA LEU A 278 11.41 -7.36 -15.56
C LEU A 278 11.96 -8.77 -15.29
N VAL A 279 11.20 -9.58 -14.56
CA VAL A 279 11.55 -10.98 -14.33
C VAL A 279 11.54 -11.75 -15.65
N LEU A 280 10.56 -11.53 -16.52
CA LEU A 280 10.47 -12.17 -17.84
C LEU A 280 11.69 -11.89 -18.70
N PHE A 281 12.14 -10.63 -18.70
CA PHE A 281 13.34 -10.19 -19.43
C PHE A 281 14.65 -10.50 -18.69
N ARG A 282 14.58 -11.18 -17.55
CA ARG A 282 15.72 -11.51 -16.66
C ARG A 282 16.54 -10.27 -16.29
N LEU A 283 15.86 -9.13 -16.13
CA LEU A 283 16.51 -7.91 -15.67
C LEU A 283 16.74 -7.97 -14.15
N PRO A 284 17.87 -7.43 -13.68
CA PRO A 284 18.17 -7.41 -12.25
C PRO A 284 17.14 -6.61 -11.43
N ALA A 285 16.94 -7.00 -10.18
CA ALA A 285 15.91 -6.44 -9.29
C ALA A 285 16.03 -4.91 -9.06
N TRP A 286 17.22 -4.33 -9.19
CA TRP A 286 17.40 -2.86 -9.04
C TRP A 286 16.68 -2.04 -10.12
N TRP A 287 16.29 -2.64 -11.24
CA TRP A 287 15.44 -1.98 -12.23
C TRP A 287 14.05 -1.64 -11.68
N ASN A 288 13.57 -2.38 -10.67
CA ASN A 288 12.27 -2.11 -10.04
C ASN A 288 12.24 -0.73 -9.39
N ASP A 289 13.28 -0.39 -8.62
CA ASP A 289 13.35 0.90 -7.94
C ASP A 289 13.56 2.05 -8.93
N PHE A 290 14.37 1.81 -9.97
CA PHE A 290 14.57 2.78 -11.05
C PHE A 290 13.26 3.10 -11.79
N ILE A 291 12.49 2.07 -12.16
CA ILE A 291 11.21 2.25 -12.87
C ILE A 291 10.17 2.89 -11.96
N ALA A 292 10.07 2.46 -10.70
CA ALA A 292 9.15 3.08 -9.74
C ALA A 292 9.45 4.58 -9.56
N GLY A 293 10.74 4.94 -9.46
CA GLY A 293 11.19 6.33 -9.40
C GLY A 293 10.87 7.11 -10.68
N LEU A 294 11.11 6.52 -11.85
CA LEU A 294 10.84 7.14 -13.13
C LEU A 294 9.34 7.35 -13.36
N VAL A 295 8.51 6.39 -12.99
CA VAL A 295 7.04 6.51 -13.04
C VAL A 295 6.58 7.64 -12.12
N LEU A 296 7.09 7.71 -10.88
CA LEU A 296 6.73 8.77 -9.93
C LEU A 296 7.12 10.14 -10.47
N LEU A 297 8.34 10.30 -10.98
CA LEU A 297 8.81 11.57 -11.58
C LEU A 297 8.00 11.94 -12.82
N GLY A 298 7.70 10.99 -13.68
CA GLY A 298 6.91 11.22 -14.91
C GLY A 298 5.51 11.73 -14.58
N VAL A 299 4.84 11.11 -13.60
CA VAL A 299 3.51 11.55 -13.17
C VAL A 299 3.58 12.92 -12.49
N LEU A 300 4.61 13.18 -11.66
CA LEU A 300 4.80 14.49 -11.00
C LEU A 300 4.97 15.61 -12.02
N VAL A 301 5.82 15.40 -13.05
CA VAL A 301 6.04 16.36 -14.14
C VAL A 301 4.75 16.62 -14.92
N LEU A 302 3.98 15.57 -15.24
CA LEU A 302 2.68 15.72 -15.89
C LEU A 302 1.69 16.53 -15.03
N VAL A 303 1.60 16.25 -13.74
CA VAL A 303 0.70 16.99 -12.82
C VAL A 303 1.10 18.46 -12.74
N LEU A 304 2.40 18.77 -12.60
CA LEU A 304 2.90 20.14 -12.56
C LEU A 304 2.67 20.88 -13.88
N SER A 305 2.88 20.21 -15.01
CA SER A 305 2.62 20.76 -16.36
C SER A 305 1.13 21.14 -16.54
N PHE A 306 0.20 20.31 -16.05
CA PHE A 306 -1.23 20.62 -16.09
C PHE A 306 -1.64 21.78 -15.18
N ILE A 307 -1.01 21.95 -14.01
CA ILE A 307 -1.25 23.09 -13.11
C ILE A 307 -0.80 24.40 -13.78
N HIS A 308 0.39 24.42 -14.39
CA HIS A 308 0.89 25.61 -15.11
C HIS A 308 0.06 25.98 -16.34
N LEU A 309 -0.56 25.02 -17.02
CA LEU A 309 -1.43 25.25 -18.16
C LEU A 309 -2.86 25.67 -17.78
N SER A 310 -3.25 25.52 -16.51
CA SER A 310 -4.57 25.89 -15.98
C SER A 310 -4.59 27.22 -15.22
N GLU A 311 -3.44 27.84 -15.00
CA GLU A 311 -3.38 29.24 -14.52
C GLU A 311 -3.58 30.18 -15.71
N PRO A 312 -4.61 31.07 -15.68
CA PRO A 312 -4.90 32.02 -16.75
C PRO A 312 -3.83 33.10 -16.90
#